data_2d342ad575290e69de4be9ae31811eb6
#
_entry.id   2d342ad575290e69de4be9ae31811eb6
#
_cell.length_a   1.000
_cell.length_b   1.000
_cell.length_c   1.000
_cell.angle_alpha   90.00
_cell.angle_beta   90.00
_cell.angle_gamma   90.00
#
_symmetry.space_group_name_H-M   'P 1'
#
loop_
_entity.id
_entity.type
_entity.pdbx_description
1 polymer ?
#
loop_
_entity_poly.entity_id
_entity_poly.type
_entity_poly.pdbx_seq_one_letter_code
_entity_poly.pdbx_strand_id
1 'polypeptide(L)'
;MPRSEKRISIFRLAILFAILLAATPVVMRGQSALPKPDKDTVLKASDIKPKLFPDSVFFRGQTAPTQLRNTGGIHFTDDLYVLAGLVDNSGYSTGIREKYQAYFITEVTLQFGSQTLKPGAYGAGFVEGGKFVVLDLAANDLLQAVSQKDAEMKRPVPLQVTAADVGKYRLYAGREYVEFSRVK
;
A
#
# COMPACT_ATOMS: atom_id res chain seq x y z
N MET A 1 56.07 -31.75 -46.62
CA MET A 1 55.28 -32.40 -45.57
C MET A 1 54.95 -31.38 -44.49
N PRO A 2 53.69 -31.04 -44.28
CA PRO A 2 53.30 -29.91 -43.42
C PRO A 2 52.93 -30.38 -42.03
N ARG A 3 53.39 -29.63 -41.08
CA ARG A 3 52.94 -29.70 -39.69
C ARG A 3 52.77 -28.28 -39.15
N SER A 4 51.65 -27.65 -39.41
CA SER A 4 51.37 -26.30 -38.91
C SER A 4 49.88 -25.98 -38.93
N GLU A 5 49.05 -26.73 -38.21
CA GLU A 5 47.59 -26.33 -38.10
C GLU A 5 46.95 -26.54 -36.73
N LYS A 6 47.68 -26.77 -35.67
CA LYS A 6 47.04 -27.02 -34.35
C LYS A 6 47.26 -25.93 -33.28
N ARG A 7 47.86 -24.79 -33.60
CA ARG A 7 48.14 -23.75 -32.59
C ARG A 7 47.18 -22.56 -32.56
N ILE A 8 46.26 -22.45 -33.51
CA ILE A 8 45.37 -21.28 -33.61
C ILE A 8 44.03 -21.50 -32.85
N SER A 9 43.68 -22.76 -32.52
CA SER A 9 42.38 -23.06 -31.89
C SER A 9 42.33 -22.80 -30.39
N ILE A 10 43.45 -22.82 -29.67
CA ILE A 10 43.50 -22.68 -28.22
C ILE A 10 43.39 -21.21 -27.78
N PHE A 11 43.91 -20.28 -28.59
CA PHE A 11 43.87 -18.84 -28.27
C PHE A 11 42.50 -18.21 -28.49
N ARG A 12 41.67 -18.77 -29.39
CA ARG A 12 40.30 -18.27 -29.61
C ARG A 12 39.30 -18.74 -28.56
N LEU A 13 39.56 -19.86 -27.90
CA LEU A 13 38.69 -20.37 -26.82
C LEU A 13 38.89 -19.64 -25.49
N ALA A 14 40.12 -19.13 -25.25
CA ALA A 14 40.43 -18.39 -24.03
C ALA A 14 39.83 -16.97 -24.01
N ILE A 15 39.61 -16.35 -25.18
CA ILE A 15 39.02 -14.99 -25.28
C ILE A 15 37.51 -15.04 -25.10
N LEU A 16 36.84 -16.11 -25.49
CA LEU A 16 35.39 -16.27 -25.30
C LEU A 16 35.00 -16.56 -23.84
N PHE A 17 35.88 -17.09 -23.01
CA PHE A 17 35.62 -17.37 -21.60
C PHE A 17 35.83 -16.15 -20.67
N ALA A 18 36.59 -15.16 -21.12
CA ALA A 18 36.89 -13.94 -20.36
C ALA A 18 35.76 -12.88 -20.43
N ILE A 19 34.82 -12.99 -21.39
CA ILE A 19 33.72 -12.03 -21.56
C ILE A 19 32.47 -12.41 -20.72
N LEU A 20 32.41 -13.63 -20.20
CA LEU A 20 31.23 -14.14 -19.46
C LEU A 20 31.24 -13.84 -17.94
N LEU A 21 32.28 -13.17 -17.43
CA LEU A 21 32.46 -12.97 -15.99
C LEU A 21 32.19 -11.53 -15.49
N ALA A 22 31.64 -10.67 -16.32
CA ALA A 22 31.38 -9.26 -15.96
C ALA A 22 29.88 -8.88 -15.91
N ALA A 23 28.97 -9.86 -15.85
CA ALA A 23 27.56 -9.59 -15.49
C ALA A 23 27.44 -9.55 -13.98
N THR A 24 27.90 -8.46 -13.36
CA THR A 24 27.50 -8.15 -11.99
C THR A 24 25.99 -7.97 -11.99
N PRO A 25 25.21 -8.72 -11.16
CA PRO A 25 23.81 -8.43 -11.03
C PRO A 25 23.70 -7.02 -10.45
N VAL A 26 23.20 -6.09 -11.25
CA VAL A 26 22.71 -4.82 -10.73
C VAL A 26 21.54 -5.19 -9.83
N VAL A 27 21.81 -5.29 -8.53
CA VAL A 27 20.78 -5.34 -7.52
C VAL A 27 20.05 -4.01 -7.62
N MET A 28 18.95 -3.96 -8.37
CA MET A 28 17.99 -2.88 -8.28
C MET A 28 17.46 -2.88 -6.84
N ARG A 29 18.13 -2.13 -5.97
CA ARG A 29 17.51 -1.71 -4.72
C ARG A 29 16.27 -0.94 -5.15
N GLY A 30 15.10 -1.48 -4.84
CA GLY A 30 13.86 -0.73 -4.95
C GLY A 30 14.08 0.59 -4.23
N GLN A 31 14.13 1.68 -4.99
CA GLN A 31 14.25 3.00 -4.39
C GLN A 31 12.91 3.24 -3.70
N SER A 32 12.94 3.43 -2.39
CA SER A 32 11.82 3.98 -1.63
C SER A 32 11.31 5.22 -2.39
N ALA A 33 10.03 5.28 -2.68
CA ALA A 33 9.50 6.35 -3.54
C ALA A 33 9.58 7.73 -2.87
N LEU A 34 9.78 7.75 -1.54
CA LEU A 34 9.98 8.96 -0.73
C LEU A 34 11.24 8.79 0.15
N PRO A 35 11.95 9.91 0.46
CA PRO A 35 13.01 9.87 1.44
C PRO A 35 12.46 9.50 2.82
N LYS A 36 13.22 8.70 3.56
CA LYS A 36 12.88 8.30 4.93
C LYS A 36 12.65 9.54 5.82
N PRO A 37 11.53 9.64 6.53
CA PRO A 37 11.22 10.83 7.33
C PRO A 37 11.88 10.77 8.72
N ASP A 38 12.21 11.93 9.28
CA ASP A 38 12.74 12.06 10.65
C ASP A 38 11.66 11.83 11.73
N LYS A 39 10.40 11.97 11.37
CA LYS A 39 9.24 11.73 12.23
C LYS A 39 8.10 11.12 11.41
N ASP A 40 7.22 10.38 12.06
CA ASP A 40 6.02 9.85 11.43
C ASP A 40 5.25 10.97 10.72
N THR A 41 5.03 10.80 9.42
CA THR A 41 4.51 11.86 8.55
C THR A 41 3.22 11.40 7.89
N VAL A 42 2.18 12.22 8.01
CA VAL A 42 0.92 12.00 7.29
C VAL A 42 1.09 12.38 5.83
N LEU A 43 0.72 11.48 4.94
CA LEU A 43 0.77 11.63 3.49
C LEU A 43 -0.59 12.07 2.95
N LYS A 44 -0.57 13.07 2.10
CA LYS A 44 -1.74 13.52 1.31
C LYS A 44 -1.72 12.83 -0.06
N ALA A 45 -2.81 12.91 -0.78
CA ALA A 45 -2.92 12.37 -2.15
C ALA A 45 -1.80 12.89 -3.09
N SER A 46 -1.35 14.14 -2.92
CA SER A 46 -0.21 14.70 -3.68
C SER A 46 1.11 13.97 -3.45
N ASP A 47 1.30 13.39 -2.26
CA ASP A 47 2.53 12.73 -1.84
C ASP A 47 2.53 11.25 -2.27
N ILE A 48 1.34 10.65 -2.34
CA ILE A 48 1.14 9.23 -2.61
C ILE A 48 1.31 8.88 -4.08
N LYS A 49 0.92 9.67 -5.04
CA LYS A 49 1.06 9.47 -6.52
C LYS A 49 1.25 8.00 -7.00
N PRO A 50 1.23 7.68 -8.28
CA PRO A 50 1.30 6.28 -8.79
C PRO A 50 2.48 5.43 -8.32
N LYS A 51 3.46 6.03 -7.65
CA LYS A 51 4.64 5.32 -7.15
C LYS A 51 4.42 4.57 -5.84
N LEU A 52 3.49 5.03 -4.98
CA LEU A 52 3.23 4.42 -3.67
C LEU A 52 1.92 3.63 -3.65
N PHE A 53 0.93 4.05 -4.41
CA PHE A 53 -0.37 3.38 -4.46
C PHE A 53 -0.67 2.94 -5.91
N PRO A 54 -1.13 1.71 -6.14
CA PRO A 54 -1.37 1.20 -7.49
C PRO A 54 -2.58 1.86 -8.15
N ASP A 55 -2.55 2.00 -9.49
CA ASP A 55 -3.67 2.52 -10.29
C ASP A 55 -4.90 1.61 -10.27
N SER A 56 -4.71 0.33 -10.00
CA SER A 56 -5.76 -0.66 -9.84
C SER A 56 -5.37 -1.71 -8.82
N VAL A 57 -6.37 -2.28 -8.16
CA VAL A 57 -6.20 -3.27 -7.11
C VAL A 57 -7.06 -4.50 -7.35
N PHE A 58 -6.59 -5.65 -6.90
CA PHE A 58 -7.33 -6.90 -6.98
C PHE A 58 -8.10 -7.14 -5.68
N PHE A 59 -9.39 -7.41 -5.80
CA PHE A 59 -10.25 -7.74 -4.67
C PHE A 59 -11.34 -8.71 -5.11
N ARG A 60 -11.55 -9.80 -4.38
CA ARG A 60 -12.57 -10.81 -4.63
C ARG A 60 -12.66 -11.28 -6.10
N GLY A 61 -11.53 -11.62 -6.70
CA GLY A 61 -11.50 -12.15 -8.06
C GLY A 61 -11.64 -11.11 -9.19
N GLN A 62 -11.70 -9.82 -8.85
CA GLN A 62 -11.86 -8.72 -9.81
C GLN A 62 -10.82 -7.64 -9.59
N THR A 63 -10.54 -6.87 -10.64
CA THR A 63 -9.71 -5.68 -10.57
C THR A 63 -10.59 -4.44 -10.52
N ALA A 64 -10.30 -3.53 -9.59
CA ALA A 64 -10.97 -2.24 -9.47
C ALA A 64 -9.97 -1.09 -9.65
N PRO A 65 -10.30 -0.05 -10.44
CA PRO A 65 -9.51 1.16 -10.52
C PRO A 65 -9.46 1.88 -9.17
N THR A 66 -8.32 2.50 -8.86
CA THR A 66 -8.14 3.32 -7.66
C THR A 66 -8.35 4.79 -7.97
N GLN A 67 -8.88 5.51 -7.00
CA GLN A 67 -9.06 6.97 -7.11
C GLN A 67 -7.87 7.67 -6.46
N LEU A 68 -6.75 7.78 -7.17
CA LEU A 68 -5.48 8.30 -6.63
C LEU A 68 -5.57 9.70 -6.00
N ARG A 69 -6.53 10.52 -6.41
CA ARG A 69 -6.83 11.83 -5.79
C ARG A 69 -7.50 11.72 -4.41
N ASN A 70 -8.06 10.56 -4.10
CA ASN A 70 -8.74 10.24 -2.86
C ASN A 70 -7.94 9.17 -2.09
N THR A 71 -6.68 9.46 -1.84
CA THR A 71 -5.74 8.64 -1.07
C THR A 71 -5.22 9.41 0.12
N GLY A 72 -4.78 8.69 1.13
CA GLY A 72 -4.10 9.21 2.31
C GLY A 72 -3.25 8.12 2.95
N GLY A 73 -2.32 8.51 3.81
CA GLY A 73 -1.47 7.50 4.44
C GLY A 73 -0.57 8.06 5.53
N ILE A 74 0.32 7.21 6.00
CA ILE A 74 1.35 7.53 6.98
C ILE A 74 2.65 6.90 6.48
N HIS A 75 3.72 7.68 6.54
CA HIS A 75 5.10 7.21 6.38
C HIS A 75 5.78 7.25 7.75
N PHE A 76 6.13 6.10 8.26
CA PHE A 76 6.78 5.96 9.57
C PHE A 76 8.29 6.18 9.50
N THR A 77 8.89 6.52 10.63
CA THR A 77 10.34 6.76 10.76
C THR A 77 11.23 5.56 10.43
N ASP A 78 10.69 4.35 10.39
CA ASP A 78 11.39 3.13 9.97
C ASP A 78 11.18 2.76 8.49
N ASP A 79 10.64 3.71 7.69
CA ASP A 79 10.37 3.59 6.25
C ASP A 79 9.25 2.60 5.90
N LEU A 80 8.33 2.34 6.85
CA LEU A 80 7.12 1.54 6.64
C LEU A 80 5.89 2.43 6.46
N TYR A 81 4.87 1.89 5.80
CA TYR A 81 3.71 2.67 5.37
C TYR A 81 2.39 2.11 5.88
N VAL A 82 1.44 3.02 6.04
CA VAL A 82 -0.01 2.75 5.99
C VAL A 82 -0.58 3.59 4.88
N LEU A 83 -1.31 2.99 3.96
CA LEU A 83 -1.88 3.67 2.80
C LEU A 83 -3.35 3.28 2.65
N ALA A 84 -4.18 4.23 2.29
CA ALA A 84 -5.59 4.02 1.97
C ALA A 84 -5.97 4.79 0.71
N GLY A 85 -6.84 4.22 -0.10
CA GLY A 85 -7.35 4.89 -1.30
C GLY A 85 -8.74 4.39 -1.67
N LEU A 86 -9.63 5.31 -2.07
CA LEU A 86 -10.93 4.92 -2.60
C LEU A 86 -10.77 4.11 -3.88
N VAL A 87 -11.69 3.18 -4.10
CA VAL A 87 -11.77 2.36 -5.31
C VAL A 87 -13.05 2.62 -6.07
N ASP A 88 -13.05 2.40 -7.37
CA ASP A 88 -14.28 2.27 -8.13
C ASP A 88 -14.82 0.85 -7.92
N ASN A 89 -15.79 0.73 -7.03
CA ASN A 89 -16.42 -0.53 -6.67
C ASN A 89 -17.70 -0.82 -7.47
N SER A 90 -17.99 -0.07 -8.54
CA SER A 90 -19.23 -0.19 -9.33
C SER A 90 -19.44 -1.57 -9.94
N GLY A 91 -18.37 -2.31 -10.22
CA GLY A 91 -18.41 -3.67 -10.74
C GLY A 91 -18.76 -4.77 -9.72
N TYR A 92 -18.88 -4.43 -8.43
CA TYR A 92 -19.19 -5.41 -7.38
C TYR A 92 -20.68 -5.44 -7.05
N SER A 93 -21.14 -6.56 -6.46
CA SER A 93 -22.51 -6.69 -5.94
C SER A 93 -22.78 -5.67 -4.82
N THR A 94 -24.04 -5.31 -4.60
CA THR A 94 -24.45 -4.34 -3.60
C THR A 94 -23.89 -4.64 -2.20
N GLY A 95 -24.00 -5.87 -1.72
CA GLY A 95 -23.49 -6.23 -0.39
C GLY A 95 -21.96 -6.12 -0.25
N ILE A 96 -21.20 -6.25 -1.35
CA ILE A 96 -19.77 -5.98 -1.35
C ILE A 96 -19.51 -4.47 -1.39
N ARG A 97 -20.21 -3.72 -2.24
CA ARG A 97 -20.02 -2.28 -2.40
C ARG A 97 -20.26 -1.50 -1.11
N GLU A 98 -21.20 -1.94 -0.29
CA GLU A 98 -21.50 -1.34 1.02
C GLU A 98 -20.30 -1.40 1.96
N LYS A 99 -19.51 -2.46 1.90
CA LYS A 99 -18.35 -2.70 2.79
C LYS A 99 -17.00 -2.37 2.15
N TYR A 100 -16.88 -2.52 0.84
CA TYR A 100 -15.64 -2.29 0.09
C TYR A 100 -15.69 -0.94 -0.61
N GLN A 101 -15.24 0.10 0.07
CA GLN A 101 -15.21 1.47 -0.43
C GLN A 101 -13.75 1.92 -0.70
N ALA A 102 -12.81 1.40 0.06
CA ALA A 102 -11.40 1.71 -0.03
C ALA A 102 -10.54 0.45 -0.03
N TYR A 103 -9.37 0.55 -0.65
CA TYR A 103 -8.29 -0.41 -0.48
C TYR A 103 -7.33 0.13 0.59
N PHE A 104 -6.98 -0.72 1.54
CA PHE A 104 -6.19 -0.37 2.71
C PHE A 104 -4.96 -1.26 2.80
N ILE A 105 -3.78 -0.66 2.85
CA ILE A 105 -2.50 -1.37 2.94
C ILE A 105 -1.83 -0.96 4.23
N THR A 106 -1.32 -1.91 4.99
CA THR A 106 -0.48 -1.64 6.16
C THR A 106 0.74 -2.56 6.17
N GLU A 107 1.91 -1.99 6.36
CA GLU A 107 3.17 -2.73 6.54
C GLU A 107 3.49 -2.95 8.02
N VAL A 108 2.67 -2.42 8.92
CA VAL A 108 2.81 -2.52 10.37
C VAL A 108 1.54 -3.08 10.99
N THR A 109 1.65 -3.66 12.20
CA THR A 109 0.47 -4.05 12.98
C THR A 109 -0.22 -2.80 13.50
N LEU A 110 -1.53 -2.72 13.27
CA LEU A 110 -2.36 -1.61 13.72
C LEU A 110 -3.34 -2.05 14.80
N GLN A 111 -3.67 -1.12 15.69
CA GLN A 111 -4.68 -1.26 16.73
C GLN A 111 -5.88 -0.38 16.39
N PHE A 112 -7.08 -0.99 16.33
CA PHE A 112 -8.38 -0.34 16.18
C PHE A 112 -9.22 -0.65 17.43
N GLY A 113 -9.32 0.28 18.36
CA GLY A 113 -9.96 0.01 19.65
C GLY A 113 -9.30 -1.16 20.37
N SER A 114 -10.04 -2.28 20.60
CA SER A 114 -9.52 -3.50 21.22
C SER A 114 -8.99 -4.54 20.22
N GLN A 115 -9.09 -4.29 18.90
CA GLN A 115 -8.77 -5.26 17.86
C GLN A 115 -7.48 -4.87 17.13
N THR A 116 -6.71 -5.86 16.70
CA THR A 116 -5.47 -5.68 15.94
C THR A 116 -5.63 -6.12 14.50
N LEU A 117 -5.02 -5.37 13.58
CA LEU A 117 -4.88 -5.71 12.17
C LEU A 117 -3.41 -5.95 11.85
N LYS A 118 -3.07 -7.12 11.34
CA LYS A 118 -1.71 -7.48 10.93
C LYS A 118 -1.30 -6.75 9.64
N PRO A 119 0.01 -6.69 9.30
CA PRO A 119 0.45 -6.23 7.99
C PRO A 119 -0.24 -6.99 6.86
N GLY A 120 -0.64 -6.26 5.80
CA GLY A 120 -1.35 -6.84 4.66
C GLY A 120 -2.08 -5.82 3.80
N ALA A 121 -2.83 -6.35 2.84
CA ALA A 121 -3.69 -5.58 1.96
C ALA A 121 -5.15 -6.03 2.15
N TYR A 122 -6.06 -5.07 2.22
CA TYR A 122 -7.42 -5.26 2.71
C TYR A 122 -8.43 -4.42 1.93
N GLY A 123 -9.67 -4.88 1.88
CA GLY A 123 -10.82 -4.03 1.63
C GLY A 123 -11.26 -3.33 2.92
N ALA A 124 -11.77 -2.12 2.83
CA ALA A 124 -12.26 -1.40 3.98
C ALA A 124 -13.43 -0.46 3.61
N GLY A 125 -14.27 -0.16 4.61
CA GLY A 125 -15.36 0.79 4.40
C GLY A 125 -16.08 1.15 5.70
N PHE A 126 -16.83 2.24 5.62
CA PHE A 126 -17.74 2.68 6.68
C PHE A 126 -19.13 2.18 6.34
N VAL A 127 -19.74 1.47 7.29
CA VAL A 127 -21.05 0.85 7.10
C VAL A 127 -22.06 1.44 8.07
N GLU A 128 -23.34 1.20 7.81
CA GLU A 128 -24.42 1.65 8.68
C GLU A 128 -24.22 1.24 10.14
N GLY A 129 -24.76 2.03 11.06
CA GLY A 129 -24.64 1.80 12.49
C GLY A 129 -23.32 2.29 13.10
N GLY A 130 -22.59 3.19 12.42
CA GLY A 130 -21.38 3.80 12.98
C GLY A 130 -20.23 2.80 13.11
N LYS A 131 -19.99 2.01 12.08
CA LYS A 131 -18.95 0.97 12.07
C LYS A 131 -17.99 1.14 10.88
N PHE A 132 -16.74 0.93 11.16
CA PHE A 132 -15.69 0.72 10.17
C PHE A 132 -15.39 -0.78 10.08
N VAL A 133 -15.37 -1.33 8.88
CA VAL A 133 -15.07 -2.74 8.64
C VAL A 133 -13.82 -2.91 7.81
N VAL A 134 -13.06 -3.97 8.10
CA VAL A 134 -11.91 -4.41 7.31
C VAL A 134 -12.17 -5.82 6.82
N LEU A 135 -11.93 -6.05 5.53
CA LEU A 135 -12.18 -7.29 4.81
C LEU A 135 -10.86 -7.87 4.31
N ASP A 136 -10.73 -9.19 4.31
CA ASP A 136 -9.68 -9.85 3.52
C ASP A 136 -9.95 -9.72 2.01
N LEU A 137 -9.01 -10.15 1.18
CA LEU A 137 -9.17 -10.08 -0.29
C LEU A 137 -10.23 -11.02 -0.85
N ALA A 138 -10.76 -11.95 -0.05
CA ALA A 138 -11.90 -12.81 -0.37
C ALA A 138 -13.25 -12.19 0.06
N ALA A 139 -13.22 -11.01 0.67
CA ALA A 139 -14.34 -10.25 1.23
C ALA A 139 -14.95 -10.86 2.50
N ASN A 140 -14.17 -11.59 3.29
CA ASN A 140 -14.55 -11.99 4.64
C ASN A 140 -14.28 -10.85 5.62
N ASP A 141 -15.19 -10.62 6.56
CA ASP A 141 -15.02 -9.63 7.63
C ASP A 141 -13.91 -10.09 8.60
N LEU A 142 -12.85 -9.30 8.73
CA LEU A 142 -11.72 -9.56 9.63
C LEU A 142 -11.80 -8.75 10.92
N LEU A 143 -12.28 -7.51 10.82
CA LEU A 143 -12.30 -6.55 11.90
C LEU A 143 -13.48 -5.61 11.75
N GLN A 144 -14.11 -5.26 12.90
CA GLN A 144 -15.09 -4.19 12.98
C GLN A 144 -14.72 -3.26 14.14
N ALA A 145 -14.59 -1.97 13.85
CA ALA A 145 -14.33 -0.93 14.84
C ALA A 145 -15.46 0.10 14.85
N VAL A 146 -15.65 0.78 15.98
CA VAL A 146 -16.59 1.88 16.07
C VAL A 146 -16.07 3.05 15.26
N SER A 147 -16.88 3.59 14.35
CA SER A 147 -16.62 4.86 13.68
C SER A 147 -17.31 6.00 14.43
N GLN A 148 -16.76 7.20 14.26
CA GLN A 148 -17.26 8.43 14.87
C GLN A 148 -17.49 9.46 13.78
N LYS A 149 -18.25 10.50 14.09
CA LYS A 149 -18.55 11.59 13.17
C LYS A 149 -17.96 12.90 13.68
N ASP A 150 -17.14 13.52 12.86
CA ASP A 150 -16.58 14.84 13.11
C ASP A 150 -17.53 15.93 12.58
N ALA A 151 -18.39 16.45 13.45
CA ALA A 151 -19.36 17.48 13.10
C ALA A 151 -18.69 18.83 12.79
N GLU A 152 -17.53 19.10 13.40
CA GLU A 152 -16.81 20.37 13.29
C GLU A 152 -15.97 20.46 12.00
N MET A 153 -15.78 19.37 11.26
CA MET A 153 -15.03 19.37 10.02
C MET A 153 -15.70 20.25 8.96
N LYS A 154 -15.11 21.41 8.67
CA LYS A 154 -15.68 22.40 7.74
C LYS A 154 -15.64 21.96 6.28
N ARG A 155 -14.57 21.26 5.87
CA ARG A 155 -14.33 20.84 4.46
C ARG A 155 -14.01 19.37 4.39
N PRO A 156 -15.01 18.48 4.44
CA PRO A 156 -14.77 17.04 4.30
C PRO A 156 -14.29 16.73 2.89
N VAL A 157 -13.34 15.83 2.79
CA VAL A 157 -12.88 15.25 1.52
C VAL A 157 -13.30 13.78 1.47
N PRO A 158 -13.38 13.17 0.28
CA PRO A 158 -13.88 11.79 0.15
C PRO A 158 -13.09 10.78 0.97
N LEU A 159 -11.75 10.91 1.02
CA LEU A 159 -10.89 10.10 1.89
C LEU A 159 -9.64 10.91 2.28
N GLN A 160 -9.23 10.79 3.54
CA GLN A 160 -7.96 11.31 4.05
C GLN A 160 -7.53 10.59 5.32
N VAL A 161 -6.22 10.68 5.61
CA VAL A 161 -5.65 10.32 6.91
C VAL A 161 -5.19 11.59 7.60
N THR A 162 -5.38 11.69 8.91
CA THR A 162 -4.88 12.81 9.73
C THR A 162 -4.20 12.27 10.99
N ALA A 163 -3.26 13.04 11.52
CA ALA A 163 -2.81 12.82 12.90
C ALA A 163 -3.92 13.25 13.87
N ALA A 164 -4.04 12.51 14.97
CA ALA A 164 -4.87 12.86 16.13
C ALA A 164 -3.95 13.19 17.31
N ASP A 165 -3.95 12.38 18.36
CA ASP A 165 -2.98 12.49 19.46
C ASP A 165 -1.63 11.85 19.07
N VAL A 166 -0.65 11.92 19.98
CA VAL A 166 0.67 11.32 19.79
C VAL A 166 0.55 9.81 19.49
N GLY A 167 1.00 9.41 18.31
CA GLY A 167 0.97 8.02 17.84
C GLY A 167 -0.43 7.51 17.44
N LYS A 168 -1.43 8.39 17.40
CA LYS A 168 -2.77 8.07 16.93
C LYS A 168 -3.10 8.79 15.63
N TYR A 169 -3.89 8.12 14.82
CA TYR A 169 -4.27 8.58 13.49
C TYR A 169 -5.77 8.33 13.26
N ARG A 170 -6.34 9.08 12.35
CA ARG A 170 -7.73 8.94 11.92
C ARG A 170 -7.81 8.75 10.42
N LEU A 171 -8.48 7.69 10.00
CA LEU A 171 -8.91 7.52 8.61
C LEU A 171 -10.32 8.08 8.47
N TYR A 172 -10.50 9.03 7.58
CA TYR A 172 -11.79 9.67 7.30
C TYR A 172 -12.35 9.23 5.96
N ALA A 173 -13.68 9.07 5.93
CA ALA A 173 -14.50 9.10 4.72
C ALA A 173 -15.55 10.21 4.89
N GLY A 174 -15.37 11.33 4.19
CA GLY A 174 -16.17 12.52 4.45
C GLY A 174 -15.95 13.05 5.88
N ARG A 175 -17.01 13.01 6.72
CA ARG A 175 -16.95 13.38 8.14
C ARG A 175 -16.86 12.18 9.09
N GLU A 176 -17.08 10.99 8.59
CA GLU A 176 -16.97 9.78 9.38
C GLU A 176 -15.51 9.35 9.48
N TYR A 177 -15.08 8.90 10.67
CA TYR A 177 -13.71 8.46 10.88
C TYR A 177 -13.59 7.27 11.82
N VAL A 178 -12.51 6.53 11.67
CA VAL A 178 -12.03 5.53 12.63
C VAL A 178 -10.65 5.95 13.14
N GLU A 179 -10.45 5.80 14.45
CA GLU A 179 -9.14 6.04 15.07
C GLU A 179 -8.34 4.75 15.14
N PHE A 180 -7.05 4.85 14.86
CA PHE A 180 -6.11 3.74 14.97
C PHE A 180 -4.73 4.20 15.40
N SER A 181 -3.92 3.26 15.86
CA SER A 181 -2.51 3.48 16.21
C SER A 181 -1.66 2.31 15.74
N ARG A 182 -0.36 2.54 15.63
CA ARG A 182 0.61 1.47 15.40
C ARG A 182 0.88 0.72 16.71
N VAL A 183 0.89 -0.62 16.64
CA VAL A 183 1.38 -1.47 17.73
C VAL A 183 2.90 -1.45 17.72
N LYS A 184 3.50 -1.13 18.87
CA LYS A 184 4.96 -1.12 19.06
C LYS A 184 5.50 -2.51 19.37
#